data_ef4d72c758bd924d51bcedb7b373691b
#
_entry.id   ef4d72c758bd924d51bcedb7b373691b
#
_cell.length_a   1.000
_cell.length_b   1.000
_cell.length_c   1.000
_cell.angle_alpha   90.00
_cell.angle_beta   90.00
_cell.angle_gamma   90.00
#
_symmetry.space_group_name_H-M   'P 1'
#
loop_
_entity.id
_entity.type
_entity.pdbx_description
1 polymer ?
#
loop_
_entity_poly.entity_id
_entity_poly.type
_entity_poly.pdbx_seq_one_letter_code
_entity_poly.pdbx_strand_id
1 'polypeptide(L)'
;MKKTITYLIIVLVVSSCKLIDKNDDADEKTNAARTAKDSIIVNDKDENGCLVSAGYVWSKVNKECVKGFSGIQLNPVDKPNNQDETLSAYVMFNEDASSAEVFFPNDTASIILTRVEEGKPWFLKDWQLVPSKGYVLKKGAVTMFSGDGEIGKKEIETDTEQ
;
A
#
# COMPACT_ATOMS: atom_id res chain seq x y z
N MET A 1 19.11 38.26 40.55
CA MET A 1 19.89 38.63 39.36
C MET A 1 20.06 37.53 38.30
N LYS A 2 19.27 36.45 38.32
CA LYS A 2 19.35 35.36 37.32
C LYS A 2 18.18 35.32 36.32
N LYS A 3 17.16 36.13 36.49
CA LYS A 3 15.97 36.15 35.62
C LYS A 3 15.98 37.21 34.52
N THR A 4 16.90 38.14 34.52
CA THR A 4 16.99 39.21 33.52
C THR A 4 17.87 38.87 32.30
N ILE A 5 18.73 37.86 32.41
CA ILE A 5 19.63 37.45 31.32
C ILE A 5 18.89 36.58 30.31
N THR A 6 17.86 35.84 30.73
CA THR A 6 17.10 34.93 29.88
C THR A 6 16.19 35.67 28.87
N TYR A 7 15.78 36.90 29.17
CA TYR A 7 14.95 37.72 28.29
C TYR A 7 15.74 38.44 27.19
N LEU A 8 17.04 38.63 27.37
CA LEU A 8 17.88 39.31 26.37
C LEU A 8 18.27 38.45 25.19
N ILE A 9 18.24 37.12 25.35
CA ILE A 9 18.62 36.17 24.28
C ILE A 9 17.46 35.91 23.31
N ILE A 10 16.20 36.14 23.72
CA ILE A 10 15.04 35.83 22.88
C ILE A 10 14.75 36.94 21.84
N VAL A 11 15.29 38.14 22.00
CA VAL A 11 15.03 39.26 21.09
C VAL A 11 15.94 39.28 19.85
N LEU A 12 16.98 38.46 19.80
CA LEU A 12 18.00 38.49 18.73
C LEU A 12 17.73 37.50 17.55
N VAL A 13 16.64 36.74 17.54
CA VAL A 13 16.39 35.69 16.53
C VAL A 13 15.32 36.08 15.48
N VAL A 14 14.73 37.27 15.54
CA VAL A 14 13.63 37.68 14.63
C VAL A 14 14.00 38.71 13.54
N SER A 15 15.28 38.93 13.25
CA SER A 15 15.66 39.93 12.23
C SER A 15 16.58 39.39 11.16
N SER A 16 16.21 38.28 10.54
CA SER A 16 16.91 37.78 9.37
C SER A 16 15.98 37.20 8.32
N CYS A 17 15.08 38.01 7.80
CA CYS A 17 14.41 37.73 6.54
C CYS A 17 13.90 39.03 5.91
N LYS A 18 14.81 39.78 5.25
CA LYS A 18 14.46 40.71 4.17
C LYS A 18 15.76 41.23 3.57
N LEU A 19 16.11 40.73 2.43
CA LEU A 19 16.89 41.41 1.39
C LEU A 19 17.02 40.48 0.18
N ILE A 20 16.03 40.51 -0.72
CA ILE A 20 16.30 40.40 -2.15
C ILE A 20 15.43 41.50 -2.76
N ASP A 21 16.08 42.61 -2.98
CA ASP A 21 15.52 43.75 -3.69
C ASP A 21 15.97 43.71 -5.16
N LYS A 22 15.09 44.20 -5.95
CA LYS A 22 15.09 44.44 -7.38
C LYS A 22 16.43 44.98 -7.91
N ASN A 23 16.74 44.60 -9.11
CA ASN A 23 17.21 45.51 -10.14
C ASN A 23 16.77 45.06 -11.53
N ASP A 24 16.13 46.01 -12.15
CA ASP A 24 15.67 46.06 -13.55
C ASP A 24 16.86 46.08 -14.53
N ASP A 25 16.54 45.66 -15.71
CA ASP A 25 16.88 46.15 -17.04
C ASP A 25 17.55 45.17 -18.01
N ALA A 26 16.84 45.07 -19.09
CA ALA A 26 17.22 44.98 -20.49
C ALA A 26 17.50 43.63 -21.15
N ASP A 27 16.52 43.30 -22.00
CA ASP A 27 16.62 42.73 -23.36
C ASP A 27 17.65 41.63 -23.68
N GLU A 28 17.13 40.42 -23.89
CA GLU A 28 17.32 39.77 -25.18
C GLU A 28 16.36 38.58 -25.38
N LYS A 29 15.68 38.63 -26.55
CA LYS A 29 14.75 37.60 -27.01
C LYS A 29 15.48 36.29 -27.26
N THR A 30 15.13 35.25 -26.53
CA THR A 30 15.26 33.88 -27.04
C THR A 30 14.04 33.09 -26.66
N ASN A 31 13.24 32.76 -27.66
CA ASN A 31 12.14 31.81 -27.57
C ASN A 31 12.67 30.44 -27.12
N ALA A 32 12.49 30.12 -25.85
CA ALA A 32 12.44 28.77 -25.40
C ALA A 32 11.08 28.59 -24.74
N ALA A 33 10.17 28.01 -25.49
CA ALA A 33 8.91 27.52 -25.00
C ALA A 33 9.22 26.53 -23.84
N ARG A 34 9.27 27.02 -22.62
CA ARG A 34 9.12 26.19 -21.45
C ARG A 34 7.66 25.79 -21.43
N THR A 35 7.39 24.65 -22.03
CA THR A 35 6.18 23.89 -21.77
C THR A 35 6.08 23.77 -20.25
N ALA A 36 5.23 24.60 -19.65
CA ALA A 36 4.73 24.33 -18.33
C ALA A 36 4.11 22.95 -18.44
N LYS A 37 4.80 21.96 -17.92
CA LYS A 37 4.26 20.64 -17.70
C LYS A 37 3.18 20.88 -16.66
N ASP A 38 1.95 21.10 -17.12
CA ASP A 38 0.77 20.98 -16.27
C ASP A 38 0.92 19.65 -15.56
N SER A 39 1.35 19.73 -14.31
CA SER A 39 1.20 18.63 -13.40
C SER A 39 -0.29 18.49 -13.25
N ILE A 40 -0.90 17.64 -14.08
CA ILE A 40 -2.21 17.09 -13.84
C ILE A 40 -2.05 16.48 -12.46
N ILE A 41 -2.60 17.14 -11.43
CA ILE A 41 -2.79 16.55 -10.13
C ILE A 41 -3.86 15.48 -10.37
N VAL A 42 -3.43 14.33 -10.88
CA VAL A 42 -4.22 13.13 -10.87
C VAL A 42 -4.49 12.90 -9.38
N ASN A 43 -5.75 12.93 -9.02
CA ASN A 43 -6.16 12.61 -7.66
C ASN A 43 -5.82 11.13 -7.45
N ASP A 44 -4.60 10.88 -6.97
CA ASP A 44 -3.95 9.58 -6.88
C ASP A 44 -4.50 8.74 -5.72
N LYS A 45 -5.55 9.24 -5.10
CA LYS A 45 -6.26 8.57 -4.01
C LYS A 45 -7.59 8.03 -4.50
N ASP A 46 -7.91 6.82 -4.06
CA ASP A 46 -9.23 6.25 -4.24
C ASP A 46 -10.30 6.98 -3.39
N GLU A 47 -11.55 6.53 -3.46
CA GLU A 47 -12.67 7.09 -2.71
C GLU A 47 -12.50 7.00 -1.17
N ASN A 48 -11.65 6.08 -0.68
CA ASN A 48 -11.33 5.89 0.73
C ASN A 48 -10.07 6.66 1.14
N GLY A 49 -9.41 7.35 0.20
CA GLY A 49 -8.22 8.13 0.43
C GLY A 49 -6.91 7.35 0.33
N CYS A 50 -6.93 6.10 -0.13
CA CYS A 50 -5.74 5.27 -0.29
C CYS A 50 -4.94 5.68 -1.53
N LEU A 51 -3.62 5.74 -1.40
CA LEU A 51 -2.68 6.17 -2.42
C LEU A 51 -2.43 5.01 -3.43
N VAL A 52 -3.20 4.99 -4.52
CA VAL A 52 -3.23 3.89 -5.48
C VAL A 52 -1.90 3.73 -6.21
N SER A 53 -1.22 4.83 -6.59
CA SER A 53 0.09 4.78 -7.25
C SER A 53 1.19 4.16 -6.40
N ALA A 54 1.03 4.20 -5.07
CA ALA A 54 1.92 3.54 -4.13
C ALA A 54 1.50 2.09 -3.82
N GLY A 55 0.50 1.56 -4.52
CA GLY A 55 0.02 0.19 -4.35
C GLY A 55 -0.88 -0.03 -3.14
N TYR A 56 -1.42 1.07 -2.56
CA TYR A 56 -2.38 0.94 -1.46
C TYR A 56 -3.79 0.72 -2.00
N VAL A 57 -4.50 -0.18 -1.32
CA VAL A 57 -5.92 -0.49 -1.54
C VAL A 57 -6.66 -0.44 -0.21
N TRP A 58 -7.95 -0.13 -0.25
CA TRP A 58 -8.78 -0.13 0.95
C TRP A 58 -9.12 -1.56 1.38
N SER A 59 -8.70 -1.95 2.58
CA SER A 59 -9.16 -3.20 3.20
C SER A 59 -10.51 -2.98 3.88
N LYS A 60 -11.51 -3.73 3.43
CA LYS A 60 -12.87 -3.67 3.98
C LYS A 60 -12.98 -4.36 5.33
N VAL A 61 -12.14 -5.39 5.58
CA VAL A 61 -12.13 -6.12 6.86
C VAL A 61 -11.34 -5.38 7.93
N ASN A 62 -10.24 -4.71 7.57
CA ASN A 62 -9.38 -3.97 8.51
C ASN A 62 -9.73 -2.49 8.58
N LYS A 63 -10.51 -1.96 7.61
CA LYS A 63 -10.93 -0.55 7.50
C LYS A 63 -9.75 0.42 7.48
N GLU A 64 -8.72 0.07 6.73
CA GLU A 64 -7.50 0.85 6.55
C GLU A 64 -6.91 0.67 5.15
N CYS A 65 -6.01 1.55 4.75
CA CYS A 65 -5.26 1.40 3.52
C CYS A 65 -4.11 0.42 3.72
N VAL A 66 -4.11 -0.65 2.96
CA VAL A 66 -3.09 -1.72 3.02
C VAL A 66 -2.43 -1.89 1.66
N LYS A 67 -1.22 -2.42 1.64
CA LYS A 67 -0.63 -2.90 0.39
C LYS A 67 -1.21 -4.29 0.09
N GLY A 68 -1.89 -4.46 -1.05
CA GLY A 68 -2.57 -5.70 -1.39
C GLY A 68 -1.67 -6.94 -1.25
N PHE A 69 -0.38 -6.81 -1.64
CA PHE A 69 0.61 -7.88 -1.55
C PHE A 69 1.18 -8.12 -0.14
N SER A 70 0.80 -7.37 0.89
CA SER A 70 1.21 -7.62 2.28
C SER A 70 0.40 -8.71 2.99
N GLY A 71 -0.61 -9.26 2.31
CA GLY A 71 -1.37 -10.41 2.80
C GLY A 71 -0.65 -11.75 2.62
N ILE A 72 -1.30 -12.83 3.03
CA ILE A 72 -0.82 -14.19 2.78
C ILE A 72 -0.92 -14.48 1.28
N GLN A 73 0.19 -14.84 0.66
CA GLN A 73 0.27 -15.10 -0.77
C GLN A 73 -0.29 -16.48 -1.12
N LEU A 74 -1.13 -16.50 -2.15
CA LEU A 74 -1.63 -17.73 -2.77
C LEU A 74 -1.29 -17.73 -4.26
N ASN A 75 -0.52 -18.71 -4.68
CA ASN A 75 -0.12 -18.86 -6.08
C ASN A 75 -1.18 -19.59 -6.91
N PRO A 76 -1.33 -19.29 -8.20
CA PRO A 76 -2.17 -20.07 -9.09
C PRO A 76 -1.77 -21.56 -9.07
N VAL A 77 -2.74 -22.46 -9.08
CA VAL A 77 -2.48 -23.91 -8.99
C VAL A 77 -1.68 -24.43 -10.17
N ASP A 78 -1.85 -23.84 -11.35
CA ASP A 78 -1.09 -24.16 -12.55
C ASP A 78 0.37 -23.63 -12.53
N LYS A 79 0.68 -22.75 -11.59
CA LYS A 79 2.00 -22.14 -11.40
C LYS A 79 2.38 -22.10 -9.91
N PRO A 80 2.53 -23.24 -9.23
CA PRO A 80 2.72 -23.29 -7.78
C PRO A 80 4.02 -22.63 -7.30
N ASN A 81 5.06 -22.62 -8.15
CA ASN A 81 6.35 -21.97 -7.89
C ASN A 81 6.44 -20.58 -8.56
N ASN A 82 5.31 -19.90 -8.67
CA ASN A 82 5.24 -18.60 -9.31
C ASN A 82 6.08 -17.57 -8.54
N GLN A 83 7.02 -16.94 -9.24
CA GLN A 83 7.81 -15.82 -8.72
C GLN A 83 7.25 -14.47 -9.15
N ASP A 84 6.24 -14.47 -10.02
CA ASP A 84 5.54 -13.26 -10.44
C ASP A 84 4.37 -12.99 -9.50
N GLU A 85 4.62 -12.16 -8.51
CA GLU A 85 3.64 -11.76 -7.49
C GLU A 85 2.37 -11.15 -8.10
N THR A 86 2.44 -10.62 -9.33
CA THR A 86 1.29 -10.02 -10.01
C THR A 86 0.24 -11.05 -10.43
N LEU A 87 0.57 -12.33 -10.44
CA LEU A 87 -0.34 -13.44 -10.73
C LEU A 87 -0.93 -14.09 -9.48
N SER A 88 -0.47 -13.69 -8.30
CA SER A 88 -0.90 -14.26 -7.02
C SER A 88 -2.14 -13.56 -6.48
N ALA A 89 -2.96 -14.29 -5.76
CA ALA A 89 -3.97 -13.72 -4.88
C ALA A 89 -3.40 -13.52 -3.48
N TYR A 90 -3.95 -12.55 -2.73
CA TYR A 90 -3.51 -12.26 -1.37
C TYR A 90 -4.69 -12.29 -0.42
N VAL A 91 -4.47 -12.84 0.78
CA VAL A 91 -5.50 -12.97 1.80
C VAL A 91 -5.13 -12.18 3.03
N MET A 92 -6.04 -11.34 3.49
CA MET A 92 -5.94 -10.64 4.77
C MET A 92 -7.09 -11.07 5.68
N PHE A 93 -6.78 -11.28 6.94
CA PHE A 93 -7.77 -11.59 7.96
C PHE A 93 -8.04 -10.35 8.81
N ASN A 94 -9.27 -10.25 9.32
CA ASN A 94 -9.53 -9.34 10.43
C ASN A 94 -8.92 -9.89 11.73
N GLU A 95 -8.94 -9.10 12.80
CA GLU A 95 -8.25 -9.37 14.06
C GLU A 95 -8.59 -10.74 14.67
N ASP A 96 -9.86 -11.14 14.62
CA ASP A 96 -10.34 -12.44 15.16
C ASP A 96 -10.36 -13.57 14.12
N ALA A 97 -9.89 -13.29 12.91
CA ALA A 97 -9.88 -14.18 11.77
C ALA A 97 -11.27 -14.78 11.42
N SER A 98 -12.37 -14.14 11.84
CA SER A 98 -13.73 -14.55 11.43
C SER A 98 -14.00 -14.22 9.96
N SER A 99 -13.28 -13.25 9.41
CA SER A 99 -13.41 -12.78 8.02
C SER A 99 -12.05 -12.81 7.32
N ALA A 100 -12.06 -13.20 6.06
CA ALA A 100 -10.92 -13.21 5.16
C ALA A 100 -11.24 -12.36 3.94
N GLU A 101 -10.44 -11.36 3.67
CA GLU A 101 -10.52 -10.55 2.44
C GLU A 101 -9.51 -11.07 1.43
N VAL A 102 -9.98 -11.37 0.22
CA VAL A 102 -9.14 -11.88 -0.87
C VAL A 102 -9.01 -10.82 -1.95
N PHE A 103 -7.79 -10.46 -2.25
CA PHE A 103 -7.40 -9.59 -3.35
C PHE A 103 -6.92 -10.47 -4.51
N PHE A 104 -7.54 -10.32 -5.67
CA PHE A 104 -7.18 -11.11 -6.85
C PHE A 104 -6.16 -10.38 -7.73
N PRO A 105 -5.34 -11.12 -8.49
CA PRO A 105 -4.47 -10.51 -9.49
C PRO A 105 -5.29 -9.77 -10.54
N ASN A 106 -4.83 -8.59 -10.92
CA ASN A 106 -5.46 -7.75 -11.95
C ASN A 106 -6.93 -7.34 -11.68
N ASP A 107 -7.39 -7.45 -10.44
CA ASP A 107 -8.70 -6.97 -10.01
C ASP A 107 -8.55 -5.86 -8.97
N THR A 108 -9.34 -4.82 -9.08
CA THR A 108 -9.41 -3.74 -8.09
C THR A 108 -10.40 -4.05 -6.97
N ALA A 109 -11.25 -5.06 -7.15
CA ALA A 109 -12.27 -5.45 -6.19
C ALA A 109 -11.83 -6.67 -5.40
N SER A 110 -11.89 -6.57 -4.07
CA SER A 110 -11.71 -7.70 -3.16
C SER A 110 -13.05 -8.37 -2.85
N ILE A 111 -12.99 -9.64 -2.43
CA ILE A 111 -14.13 -10.37 -1.87
C ILE A 111 -13.89 -10.67 -0.39
N ILE A 112 -14.96 -10.70 0.41
CA ILE A 112 -14.91 -11.05 1.82
C ILE A 112 -15.60 -12.38 2.03
N LEU A 113 -14.84 -13.35 2.55
CA LEU A 113 -15.34 -14.65 2.99
C LEU A 113 -15.47 -14.63 4.52
N THR A 114 -16.45 -15.33 5.06
CA THR A 114 -16.68 -15.43 6.51
C THR A 114 -16.69 -16.89 6.95
N ARG A 115 -16.28 -17.15 8.19
CA ARG A 115 -16.42 -18.46 8.81
C ARG A 115 -17.30 -18.39 10.05
N VAL A 116 -17.94 -19.50 10.37
CA VAL A 116 -18.85 -19.63 11.52
C VAL A 116 -18.12 -19.97 12.80
N GLU A 117 -16.98 -20.67 12.70
CA GLU A 117 -16.25 -21.23 13.82
C GLU A 117 -14.76 -21.35 13.49
N GLU A 118 -13.91 -21.21 14.48
CA GLU A 118 -12.47 -21.40 14.33
C GLU A 118 -12.13 -22.79 13.78
N GLY A 119 -11.13 -22.86 12.90
CA GLY A 119 -10.71 -24.08 12.21
C GLY A 119 -11.61 -24.50 11.03
N LYS A 120 -12.75 -23.86 10.84
CA LYS A 120 -13.60 -24.10 9.66
C LYS A 120 -13.17 -23.23 8.50
N PRO A 121 -13.46 -23.64 7.24
CA PRO A 121 -13.24 -22.80 6.07
C PRO A 121 -14.07 -21.52 6.09
N TRP A 122 -13.60 -20.50 5.37
CA TRP A 122 -14.36 -19.28 5.10
C TRP A 122 -15.11 -19.44 3.79
N PHE A 123 -16.31 -18.87 3.70
CA PHE A 123 -17.21 -18.99 2.55
C PHE A 123 -17.75 -17.65 2.08
N LEU A 124 -17.93 -17.54 0.78
CA LEU A 124 -18.76 -16.54 0.11
C LEU A 124 -19.35 -17.15 -1.15
N LYS A 125 -20.64 -17.47 -1.16
CA LYS A 125 -21.32 -18.14 -2.29
C LYS A 125 -20.58 -19.42 -2.69
N ASP A 126 -20.00 -19.46 -3.89
CA ASP A 126 -19.21 -20.56 -4.44
C ASP A 126 -17.70 -20.50 -4.11
N TRP A 127 -17.27 -19.42 -3.47
CA TRP A 127 -15.90 -19.28 -3.00
C TRP A 127 -15.71 -19.91 -1.63
N GLN A 128 -14.58 -20.59 -1.46
CA GLN A 128 -14.19 -21.22 -0.22
C GLN A 128 -12.67 -21.07 0.01
N LEU A 129 -12.28 -20.53 1.15
CA LEU A 129 -10.89 -20.53 1.63
C LEU A 129 -10.75 -21.62 2.69
N VAL A 130 -9.94 -22.62 2.38
CA VAL A 130 -9.75 -23.83 3.23
C VAL A 130 -8.40 -23.76 3.91
N PRO A 131 -8.32 -23.83 5.25
CA PRO A 131 -7.07 -24.05 5.95
C PRO A 131 -6.52 -25.45 5.62
N SER A 132 -5.24 -25.50 5.29
CA SER A 132 -4.52 -26.72 4.96
C SER A 132 -3.10 -26.59 5.51
N LYS A 133 -2.07 -27.10 4.83
CA LYS A 133 -0.68 -26.65 5.06
C LYS A 133 -0.52 -25.26 4.46
N GLY A 134 -1.05 -24.24 5.15
CA GLY A 134 -1.32 -22.91 4.61
C GLY A 134 -2.79 -22.78 4.22
N TYR A 135 -3.07 -22.23 3.03
CA TYR A 135 -4.45 -21.98 2.58
C TYR A 135 -4.66 -22.39 1.12
N VAL A 136 -5.88 -22.85 0.85
CA VAL A 136 -6.34 -23.21 -0.50
C VAL A 136 -7.63 -22.44 -0.81
N LEU A 137 -7.61 -21.64 -1.88
CA LEU A 137 -8.78 -20.91 -2.35
C LEU A 137 -9.43 -21.69 -3.50
N LYS A 138 -10.71 -22.01 -3.33
CA LYS A 138 -11.52 -22.75 -4.28
C LYS A 138 -12.68 -21.92 -4.79
N LYS A 139 -13.11 -22.23 -6.02
CA LYS A 139 -14.39 -21.79 -6.57
C LYS A 139 -15.21 -23.00 -6.96
N GLY A 140 -16.27 -23.28 -6.21
CA GLY A 140 -16.98 -24.57 -6.33
C GLY A 140 -16.04 -25.73 -5.99
N ALA A 141 -15.94 -26.71 -6.88
CA ALA A 141 -15.07 -27.86 -6.75
C ALA A 141 -13.61 -27.61 -7.24
N VAL A 142 -13.36 -26.47 -7.87
CA VAL A 142 -12.06 -26.18 -8.52
C VAL A 142 -11.16 -25.41 -7.57
N THR A 143 -9.94 -25.92 -7.36
CA THR A 143 -8.89 -25.17 -6.68
C THR A 143 -8.30 -24.15 -7.63
N MET A 144 -8.33 -22.86 -7.23
CA MET A 144 -7.83 -21.76 -8.05
C MET A 144 -6.43 -21.32 -7.62
N PHE A 145 -6.23 -21.18 -6.30
CA PHE A 145 -4.98 -20.70 -5.73
C PHE A 145 -4.63 -21.52 -4.48
N SER A 146 -3.33 -21.62 -4.18
CA SER A 146 -2.84 -22.26 -2.96
C SER A 146 -1.53 -21.63 -2.49
N GLY A 147 -1.28 -21.64 -1.18
CA GLY A 147 -0.06 -21.13 -0.54
C GLY A 147 0.20 -21.79 0.78
N ASP A 148 1.43 -21.65 1.27
CA ASP A 148 1.92 -22.26 2.53
C ASP A 148 1.52 -21.46 3.78
N GLY A 149 0.87 -20.32 3.62
CA GLY A 149 0.47 -19.44 4.70
C GLY A 149 1.49 -18.35 5.02
N GLU A 150 2.59 -18.27 4.27
CA GLU A 150 3.56 -17.20 4.43
C GLU A 150 3.04 -15.88 3.85
N ILE A 151 3.42 -14.77 4.47
CA ILE A 151 3.13 -13.42 3.97
C ILE A 151 3.96 -13.17 2.72
N GLY A 152 3.31 -12.73 1.66
CA GLY A 152 3.96 -12.40 0.40
C GLY A 152 4.92 -11.21 0.57
N LYS A 153 6.14 -11.38 0.18
CA LYS A 153 7.31 -10.52 0.26
C LYS A 153 8.13 -10.67 1.54
N LYS A 154 8.97 -11.69 1.55
CA LYS A 154 10.22 -11.62 2.29
C LYS A 154 11.04 -10.51 1.65
N GLU A 155 11.25 -9.39 2.35
CA GLU A 155 12.36 -8.51 2.01
C GLU A 155 13.61 -9.36 2.08
N ILE A 156 14.26 -9.55 0.93
CA ILE A 156 15.60 -10.15 0.91
C ILE A 156 16.46 -9.09 1.57
N GLU A 157 16.79 -9.30 2.85
CA GLU A 157 17.89 -8.62 3.48
C GLU A 157 19.13 -8.98 2.63
N THR A 158 19.52 -8.05 1.78
CA THR A 158 20.83 -8.10 1.17
C THR A 158 21.85 -7.85 2.27
N ASP A 159 22.33 -8.94 2.88
CA ASP A 159 23.55 -8.91 3.66
C ASP A 159 24.66 -8.39 2.74
N THR A 160 24.91 -7.12 2.87
CA THR A 160 26.11 -6.51 2.31
C THR A 160 27.24 -6.84 3.28
N GLU A 161 27.79 -8.03 3.15
CA GLU A 161 29.10 -8.30 3.70
C GLU A 161 30.15 -7.52 2.87
N GLN A 162 30.79 -6.58 3.56
CA GLN A 162 32.09 -6.04 3.15
C GLN A 162 33.21 -6.77 3.86
#